data_76a1a21b001eb3986d84d8c0765cf063
#
_entry.id   76a1a21b001eb3986d84d8c0765cf063
#
_cell.length_a   1.000
_cell.length_b   1.000
_cell.length_c   1.000
_cell.angle_alpha   90.00
_cell.angle_beta   90.00
_cell.angle_gamma   90.00
#
_symmetry.space_group_name_H-M   'P 1'
#
loop_
_entity.id
_entity.type
_entity.pdbx_description
1 polymer ?
#
loop_
_entity_poly.entity_id
_entity_poly.type
_entity_poly.pdbx_seq_one_letter_code
_entity_poly.pdbx_strand_id
1 'polypeptide(L)'
;WRASRQSPLEAAVPSSGFIGKVSRVPVWSVVAGLACVCLQPAALLLPGLEVETRKWIFFWLGYPGLVAGALFLAPTFVRVTEWAGAWITGFLLRVPHSFLKMQLSRNLSRSVGTAVSMSVGLSLFVGVQTWGYSMLVPFSPDTSTPGTLVSFLHTEFKSPDVPELMARPSLRNSRMYPIYVDEPDIAPAQMKTPGFSGMRNRSIVLAGIPVAEMAGGSHPLFNPVFVSGNPQEAYAMLESTRSLLIPDTFARTVGLKVGDDLVLVNPSSRERRSGNEPSVGIRGRGRGAAVRGEPWKVAGIISFPGWHWLTKTSGMRVRRGGFVAALAIADERWLKEEYAHQGFQFIWGDTAPGISNVELQNDLGEYALMKVREQGNGGEGAKPLVKALTRESRGESVTSRGDDVIFTMSKLPIIMMVIAVLAVLNTVLASVQSRRREFGLMRAVGVPGGMVMRMLWAETLMVSLCAVVMSLARGGLGAWCSIQILEYGYHFGIVTPPVTMPWAHLACAVLLVLALSSLACLLPSWRMKHASVTDLLSVREG
;
A
#
# COMPACT_ATOMS: atom_id res chain seq x y z
N TRP A 1 2.41 0.53 -44.63
CA TRP A 1 3.64 0.15 -45.34
C TRP A 1 3.58 -1.24 -45.96
N ARG A 2 2.97 -2.26 -45.32
CA ARG A 2 2.70 -3.58 -45.95
C ARG A 2 1.54 -3.52 -46.95
N ALA A 3 0.49 -2.73 -46.68
CA ALA A 3 -0.65 -2.56 -47.57
C ALA A 3 -0.28 -1.84 -48.89
N SER A 4 0.73 -0.96 -48.89
CA SER A 4 1.17 -0.25 -50.10
C SER A 4 2.02 -1.13 -51.05
N ARG A 5 2.40 -2.33 -50.67
CA ARG A 5 3.14 -3.29 -51.49
C ARG A 5 2.32 -4.48 -52.01
N GLN A 6 1.05 -4.57 -51.62
CA GLN A 6 0.16 -5.60 -52.18
C GLN A 6 -0.38 -5.14 -53.53
N SER A 7 -0.32 -6.03 -54.47
CA SER A 7 -0.94 -5.74 -55.79
C SER A 7 -2.46 -5.65 -55.62
N PRO A 8 -3.14 -4.78 -56.40
CA PRO A 8 -4.62 -4.71 -56.34
C PRO A 8 -5.32 -6.02 -56.60
N LEU A 9 -4.68 -6.93 -57.37
CA LEU A 9 -5.17 -8.28 -57.65
C LEU A 9 -5.06 -9.20 -56.41
N GLU A 10 -4.00 -9.06 -55.61
CA GLU A 10 -3.87 -9.82 -54.36
C GLU A 10 -4.83 -9.34 -53.29
N ALA A 11 -5.19 -8.04 -53.30
CA ALA A 11 -6.18 -7.48 -52.41
C ALA A 11 -7.61 -7.88 -52.81
N ALA A 12 -7.88 -8.09 -54.12
CA ALA A 12 -9.18 -8.48 -54.64
C ALA A 12 -9.48 -9.99 -54.57
N VAL A 13 -8.46 -10.83 -54.48
CA VAL A 13 -8.65 -12.27 -54.27
C VAL A 13 -8.94 -12.50 -52.77
N PRO A 14 -10.18 -12.94 -52.40
CA PRO A 14 -10.44 -13.33 -51.02
C PRO A 14 -9.43 -14.41 -50.70
N SER A 15 -8.59 -14.16 -49.72
CA SER A 15 -7.52 -15.05 -49.29
C SER A 15 -8.14 -16.39 -48.87
N SER A 16 -8.34 -17.28 -49.83
CA SER A 16 -8.79 -18.68 -49.66
C SER A 16 -7.68 -19.55 -49.06
N GLY A 17 -6.91 -18.96 -48.16
CA GLY A 17 -5.96 -19.66 -47.33
C GLY A 17 -6.65 -20.47 -46.25
N PHE A 18 -7.32 -21.56 -46.67
CA PHE A 18 -7.90 -22.57 -45.76
C PHE A 18 -6.87 -23.26 -44.87
N ILE A 19 -5.59 -22.99 -45.06
CA ILE A 19 -4.50 -23.47 -44.21
C ILE A 19 -3.67 -22.25 -43.80
N GLY A 20 -4.24 -21.43 -42.93
CA GLY A 20 -3.46 -20.38 -42.27
C GLY A 20 -2.29 -21.03 -41.51
N LYS A 21 -1.05 -20.79 -41.94
CA LYS A 21 0.13 -21.20 -41.17
C LYS A 21 -0.02 -20.70 -39.74
N VAL A 22 -0.08 -21.66 -38.81
CA VAL A 22 -0.07 -21.32 -37.37
C VAL A 22 1.12 -20.41 -37.10
N SER A 23 0.84 -19.16 -36.73
CA SER A 23 1.87 -18.18 -36.47
C SER A 23 2.74 -18.67 -35.31
N ARG A 24 4.02 -18.97 -35.56
CA ARG A 24 4.95 -19.38 -34.49
C ARG A 24 5.30 -18.14 -33.67
N VAL A 25 5.28 -18.29 -32.34
CA VAL A 25 5.78 -17.23 -31.45
C VAL A 25 7.28 -17.09 -31.69
N PRO A 26 7.77 -15.94 -32.10
CA PRO A 26 9.21 -15.76 -32.33
C PRO A 26 9.96 -15.79 -30.99
N VAL A 27 11.05 -16.54 -30.94
CA VAL A 27 11.86 -16.71 -29.72
C VAL A 27 12.35 -15.36 -29.21
N TRP A 28 12.69 -14.44 -30.10
CA TRP A 28 13.14 -13.11 -29.72
C TRP A 28 12.10 -12.34 -28.88
N SER A 29 10.79 -12.50 -29.16
CA SER A 29 9.75 -11.83 -28.36
C SER A 29 9.69 -12.36 -26.95
N VAL A 30 9.93 -13.66 -26.76
CA VAL A 30 9.98 -14.27 -25.43
C VAL A 30 11.20 -13.75 -24.66
N VAL A 31 12.37 -13.74 -25.30
CA VAL A 31 13.60 -13.25 -24.67
C VAL A 31 13.48 -11.76 -24.33
N ALA A 32 13.03 -10.95 -25.29
CA ALA A 32 12.81 -9.51 -25.06
C ALA A 32 11.78 -9.26 -23.95
N GLY A 33 10.69 -10.03 -23.96
CA GLY A 33 9.65 -9.93 -22.94
C GLY A 33 10.15 -10.28 -21.54
N LEU A 34 10.90 -11.37 -21.40
CA LEU A 34 11.52 -11.73 -20.13
C LEU A 34 12.55 -10.68 -19.67
N ALA A 35 13.40 -10.21 -20.58
CA ALA A 35 14.36 -9.16 -20.25
C ALA A 35 13.67 -7.88 -19.73
N CYS A 36 12.59 -7.45 -20.39
CA CYS A 36 11.81 -6.29 -19.98
C CYS A 36 11.12 -6.49 -18.61
N VAL A 37 10.53 -7.67 -18.37
CA VAL A 37 9.88 -7.99 -17.07
C VAL A 37 10.92 -8.06 -15.95
N CYS A 38 12.11 -8.55 -16.22
CA CYS A 38 13.18 -8.67 -15.22
C CYS A 38 13.81 -7.32 -14.83
N LEU A 39 13.58 -6.23 -15.57
CA LEU A 39 14.14 -4.91 -15.23
C LEU A 39 13.71 -4.42 -13.84
N GLN A 40 12.45 -4.62 -13.47
CA GLN A 40 11.91 -4.16 -12.19
C GLN A 40 12.48 -4.94 -11.00
N PRO A 41 12.45 -6.28 -10.96
CA PRO A 41 13.11 -7.04 -9.90
C PRO A 41 14.63 -6.90 -9.93
N ALA A 42 15.26 -6.73 -11.10
CA ALA A 42 16.69 -6.50 -11.17
C ALA A 42 17.10 -5.19 -10.48
N ALA A 43 16.32 -4.11 -10.64
CA ALA A 43 16.55 -2.86 -9.92
C ALA A 43 16.52 -3.03 -8.39
N LEU A 44 15.75 -4.00 -7.87
CA LEU A 44 15.67 -4.29 -6.45
C LEU A 44 16.82 -5.16 -5.95
N LEU A 45 17.17 -6.20 -6.72
CA LEU A 45 18.05 -7.27 -6.26
C LEU A 45 19.55 -6.99 -6.56
N LEU A 46 19.87 -6.08 -7.47
CA LEU A 46 21.26 -5.77 -7.79
C LEU A 46 21.96 -5.08 -6.61
N PRO A 47 23.04 -5.66 -6.07
CA PRO A 47 23.82 -5.04 -5.00
C PRO A 47 24.62 -3.85 -5.53
N GLY A 48 24.97 -2.91 -4.65
CA GLY A 48 25.85 -1.78 -4.96
C GLY A 48 25.21 -0.60 -5.72
N LEU A 49 23.91 -0.65 -6.02
CA LEU A 49 23.21 0.50 -6.59
C LEU A 49 22.89 1.53 -5.52
N GLU A 50 23.21 2.78 -5.78
CA GLU A 50 22.78 3.91 -4.96
C GLU A 50 21.25 4.02 -4.91
N VAL A 51 20.70 4.40 -3.75
CA VAL A 51 19.25 4.42 -3.49
C VAL A 51 18.49 5.27 -4.52
N GLU A 52 18.99 6.44 -4.88
CA GLU A 52 18.34 7.32 -5.85
C GLU A 52 18.38 6.74 -7.27
N THR A 53 19.53 6.16 -7.69
CA THR A 53 19.66 5.47 -8.97
C THR A 53 18.74 4.26 -9.05
N ARG A 54 18.61 3.49 -7.96
CA ARG A 54 17.70 2.35 -7.84
C ARG A 54 16.26 2.76 -8.04
N LYS A 55 15.79 3.82 -7.36
CA LYS A 55 14.45 4.38 -7.51
C LYS A 55 14.20 4.86 -8.93
N TRP A 56 15.18 5.55 -9.52
CA TRP A 56 15.07 6.04 -10.89
C TRP A 56 14.87 4.89 -11.88
N ILE A 57 15.73 3.86 -11.84
CA ILE A 57 15.60 2.66 -12.67
C ILE A 57 14.25 1.98 -12.44
N PHE A 58 13.85 1.82 -11.18
CA PHE A 58 12.61 1.16 -10.82
C PHE A 58 11.38 1.85 -11.43
N PHE A 59 11.27 3.19 -11.29
CA PHE A 59 10.10 3.93 -11.76
C PHE A 59 10.14 4.20 -13.26
N TRP A 60 11.26 4.61 -13.81
CA TRP A 60 11.35 5.05 -15.20
C TRP A 60 11.64 3.95 -16.21
N LEU A 61 12.30 2.87 -15.81
CA LEU A 61 12.57 1.71 -16.66
C LEU A 61 11.75 0.49 -16.25
N GLY A 62 11.58 0.24 -14.97
CA GLY A 62 10.90 -0.95 -14.45
C GLY A 62 9.43 -1.01 -14.80
N TYR A 63 8.65 0.06 -14.54
CA TYR A 63 7.22 0.08 -14.89
C TYR A 63 6.96 0.04 -16.40
N PRO A 64 7.59 0.88 -17.25
CA PRO A 64 7.47 0.74 -18.69
C PRO A 64 7.95 -0.61 -19.20
N GLY A 65 9.02 -1.15 -18.62
CA GLY A 65 9.53 -2.50 -18.91
C GLY A 65 8.50 -3.59 -18.62
N LEU A 66 7.82 -3.53 -17.49
CA LEU A 66 6.78 -4.47 -17.12
C LEU A 66 5.60 -4.44 -18.13
N VAL A 67 5.23 -3.24 -18.61
CA VAL A 67 4.18 -3.09 -19.63
C VAL A 67 4.65 -3.62 -20.98
N ALA A 68 5.84 -3.22 -21.44
CA ALA A 68 6.43 -3.69 -22.70
C ALA A 68 6.66 -5.21 -22.69
N GLY A 69 7.15 -5.74 -21.57
CA GLY A 69 7.35 -7.17 -21.38
C GLY A 69 6.06 -7.97 -21.49
N ALA A 70 4.97 -7.45 -20.93
CA ALA A 70 3.65 -8.07 -21.08
C ALA A 70 3.18 -8.11 -22.55
N LEU A 71 3.46 -7.06 -23.34
CA LEU A 71 3.15 -7.02 -24.78
C LEU A 71 3.96 -8.07 -25.55
N PHE A 72 5.27 -8.17 -25.28
CA PHE A 72 6.13 -9.16 -25.93
C PHE A 72 5.81 -10.60 -25.53
N LEU A 73 5.38 -10.85 -24.29
CA LEU A 73 4.99 -12.17 -23.79
C LEU A 73 3.55 -12.55 -24.15
N ALA A 74 2.70 -11.59 -24.51
CA ALA A 74 1.28 -11.84 -24.79
C ALA A 74 1.03 -12.96 -25.83
N PRO A 75 1.79 -13.08 -26.95
CA PRO A 75 1.63 -14.19 -27.87
C PRO A 75 1.89 -15.57 -27.22
N THR A 76 2.82 -15.61 -26.26
CA THR A 76 3.12 -16.84 -25.50
C THR A 76 1.97 -17.19 -24.56
N PHE A 77 1.45 -16.19 -23.82
CA PHE A 77 0.29 -16.39 -22.95
C PHE A 77 -0.94 -16.85 -23.73
N VAL A 78 -1.22 -16.27 -24.90
CA VAL A 78 -2.32 -16.70 -25.78
C VAL A 78 -2.17 -18.17 -26.14
N ARG A 79 -0.97 -18.63 -26.49
CA ARG A 79 -0.74 -20.05 -26.82
C ARG A 79 -0.87 -20.99 -25.64
N VAL A 80 -0.30 -20.62 -24.51
CA VAL A 80 -0.40 -21.44 -23.29
C VAL A 80 -1.86 -21.55 -22.88
N THR A 81 -2.59 -20.43 -22.93
CA THR A 81 -4.01 -20.41 -22.58
C THR A 81 -4.86 -21.18 -23.61
N GLU A 82 -4.52 -21.14 -24.91
CA GLU A 82 -5.19 -21.92 -25.92
C GLU A 82 -5.01 -23.43 -25.66
N TRP A 83 -3.79 -23.84 -25.31
CA TRP A 83 -3.50 -25.25 -25.02
C TRP A 83 -4.23 -25.74 -23.76
N ALA A 84 -4.17 -25.02 -22.65
CA ALA A 84 -4.80 -25.38 -21.39
C ALA A 84 -6.30 -25.03 -21.37
N GLY A 85 -6.65 -23.84 -21.88
CA GLY A 85 -8.02 -23.31 -21.86
C GLY A 85 -8.97 -24.07 -22.81
N ALA A 86 -8.48 -24.59 -23.94
CA ALA A 86 -9.31 -25.39 -24.85
C ALA A 86 -9.88 -26.64 -24.18
N TRP A 87 -9.16 -27.23 -23.25
CA TRP A 87 -9.64 -28.39 -22.48
C TRP A 87 -10.71 -27.95 -21.46
N ILE A 88 -10.48 -26.89 -20.72
CA ILE A 88 -11.40 -26.36 -19.69
C ILE A 88 -12.70 -25.86 -20.32
N THR A 89 -12.60 -24.99 -21.34
CA THR A 89 -13.77 -24.40 -22.01
C THR A 89 -14.51 -25.41 -22.83
N GLY A 90 -13.81 -26.39 -23.44
CA GLY A 90 -14.41 -27.50 -24.15
C GLY A 90 -15.28 -28.36 -23.24
N PHE A 91 -14.80 -28.71 -22.06
CA PHE A 91 -15.54 -29.42 -21.03
C PHE A 91 -16.76 -28.62 -20.55
N LEU A 92 -16.57 -27.35 -20.20
CA LEU A 92 -17.62 -26.47 -19.65
C LEU A 92 -18.77 -26.25 -20.67
N LEU A 93 -18.44 -26.01 -21.93
CA LEU A 93 -19.40 -25.65 -22.97
C LEU A 93 -19.82 -26.84 -23.84
N ARG A 94 -19.31 -28.05 -23.56
CA ARG A 94 -19.55 -29.26 -24.32
C ARG A 94 -19.24 -29.10 -25.83
N VAL A 95 -18.11 -28.45 -26.11
CA VAL A 95 -17.57 -28.28 -27.47
C VAL A 95 -16.35 -29.16 -27.63
N PRO A 96 -16.22 -29.94 -28.73
CA PRO A 96 -15.05 -30.78 -28.95
C PRO A 96 -13.77 -29.92 -28.93
N HIS A 97 -12.80 -30.30 -28.10
CA HIS A 97 -11.55 -29.56 -27.92
C HIS A 97 -10.73 -29.41 -29.21
N SER A 98 -10.90 -30.33 -30.17
CA SER A 98 -10.26 -30.29 -31.50
C SER A 98 -10.65 -29.03 -32.29
N PHE A 99 -11.91 -28.56 -32.14
CA PHE A 99 -12.36 -27.32 -32.78
C PHE A 99 -11.81 -26.06 -32.12
N LEU A 100 -11.52 -26.13 -30.84
CA LEU A 100 -11.00 -24.98 -30.07
C LEU A 100 -9.48 -24.83 -30.19
N LYS A 101 -8.77 -25.94 -30.44
CA LYS A 101 -7.34 -25.91 -30.73
C LYS A 101 -7.05 -25.03 -31.95
N MET A 102 -6.03 -24.19 -31.83
CA MET A 102 -5.55 -23.29 -32.87
C MET A 102 -6.53 -22.15 -33.24
N GLN A 103 -7.65 -22.00 -32.53
CA GLN A 103 -8.62 -20.96 -32.87
C GLN A 103 -8.10 -19.55 -32.55
N LEU A 104 -7.41 -19.38 -31.41
CA LEU A 104 -6.77 -18.11 -31.00
C LEU A 104 -5.53 -17.85 -31.85
N SER A 105 -4.68 -18.84 -32.06
CA SER A 105 -3.43 -18.69 -32.81
C SER A 105 -3.63 -18.51 -34.33
N ARG A 106 -4.79 -18.83 -34.87
CA ARG A 106 -5.13 -18.50 -36.26
C ARG A 106 -5.20 -17.00 -36.52
N ASN A 107 -5.69 -16.21 -35.53
CA ASN A 107 -5.76 -14.76 -35.55
C ASN A 107 -4.98 -14.15 -34.35
N LEU A 108 -3.72 -14.55 -34.22
CA LEU A 108 -2.89 -14.25 -33.04
C LEU A 108 -2.83 -12.75 -32.69
N SER A 109 -2.63 -11.87 -33.69
CA SER A 109 -2.51 -10.43 -33.45
C SER A 109 -3.76 -9.83 -32.82
N ARG A 110 -4.92 -10.29 -33.24
CA ARG A 110 -6.21 -9.85 -32.72
C ARG A 110 -6.46 -10.40 -31.30
N SER A 111 -6.23 -11.70 -31.08
CA SER A 111 -6.37 -12.31 -29.77
C SER A 111 -5.42 -11.67 -28.76
N VAL A 112 -4.18 -11.38 -29.16
CA VAL A 112 -3.19 -10.66 -28.36
C VAL A 112 -3.69 -9.25 -28.02
N GLY A 113 -4.14 -8.47 -29.03
CA GLY A 113 -4.62 -7.11 -28.80
C GLY A 113 -5.77 -7.08 -27.79
N THR A 114 -6.74 -8.00 -27.93
CA THR A 114 -7.89 -8.07 -27.02
C THR A 114 -7.47 -8.51 -25.61
N ALA A 115 -6.65 -9.57 -25.50
CA ALA A 115 -6.17 -10.05 -24.21
C ALA A 115 -5.35 -9.00 -23.46
N VAL A 116 -4.48 -8.27 -24.17
CA VAL A 116 -3.68 -7.18 -23.59
C VAL A 116 -4.59 -6.04 -23.11
N SER A 117 -5.52 -5.57 -23.95
CA SER A 117 -6.45 -4.51 -23.56
C SER A 117 -7.24 -4.84 -22.30
N MET A 118 -7.76 -6.08 -22.21
CA MET A 118 -8.45 -6.55 -21.01
C MET A 118 -7.51 -6.67 -19.80
N SER A 119 -6.27 -7.09 -20.03
CA SER A 119 -5.32 -7.31 -18.94
C SER A 119 -4.87 -6.02 -18.27
N VAL A 120 -4.92 -4.87 -18.92
CA VAL A 120 -4.46 -3.59 -18.36
C VAL A 120 -5.26 -3.22 -17.12
N GLY A 121 -6.59 -3.13 -17.23
CA GLY A 121 -7.45 -2.74 -16.11
C GLY A 121 -7.37 -3.74 -14.95
N LEU A 122 -7.48 -5.03 -15.25
CA LEU A 122 -7.45 -6.06 -14.22
C LEU A 122 -6.08 -6.15 -13.53
N SER A 123 -4.96 -5.98 -14.25
CA SER A 123 -3.63 -6.01 -13.62
C SER A 123 -3.37 -4.79 -12.73
N LEU A 124 -3.88 -3.60 -13.10
CA LEU A 124 -3.84 -2.43 -12.23
C LEU A 124 -4.68 -2.65 -10.97
N PHE A 125 -5.85 -3.27 -11.12
CA PHE A 125 -6.69 -3.62 -9.97
C PHE A 125 -5.96 -4.59 -9.03
N VAL A 126 -5.42 -5.69 -9.56
CA VAL A 126 -4.62 -6.66 -8.79
C VAL A 126 -3.45 -5.96 -8.09
N GLY A 127 -2.73 -5.09 -8.81
CA GLY A 127 -1.61 -4.33 -8.27
C GLY A 127 -2.01 -3.43 -7.10
N VAL A 128 -3.05 -2.60 -7.29
CA VAL A 128 -3.55 -1.66 -6.28
C VAL A 128 -4.08 -2.38 -5.05
N GLN A 129 -4.88 -3.44 -5.25
CA GLN A 129 -5.44 -4.22 -4.14
C GLN A 129 -4.35 -4.92 -3.33
N THR A 130 -3.44 -5.63 -3.99
CA THR A 130 -2.36 -6.35 -3.30
C THR A 130 -1.42 -5.38 -2.58
N TRP A 131 -1.02 -4.30 -3.25
CA TRP A 131 -0.16 -3.28 -2.64
C TRP A 131 -0.87 -2.60 -1.46
N GLY A 132 -2.12 -2.16 -1.64
CA GLY A 132 -2.88 -1.44 -0.62
C GLY A 132 -3.09 -2.27 0.64
N TYR A 133 -3.58 -3.50 0.52
CA TYR A 133 -3.78 -4.37 1.68
C TYR A 133 -2.47 -4.78 2.35
N SER A 134 -1.40 -4.99 1.57
CA SER A 134 -0.07 -5.24 2.16
C SER A 134 0.43 -4.05 2.97
N MET A 135 0.12 -2.82 2.53
CA MET A 135 0.48 -1.61 3.27
C MET A 135 -0.30 -1.43 4.58
N LEU A 136 -1.49 -2.00 4.71
CA LEU A 136 -2.28 -1.88 5.94
C LEU A 136 -1.81 -2.82 7.05
N VAL A 137 -1.23 -3.97 6.70
CA VAL A 137 -0.82 -4.98 7.69
C VAL A 137 0.11 -4.43 8.79
N PRO A 138 1.16 -3.67 8.47
CA PRO A 138 2.05 -3.12 9.49
C PRO A 138 1.39 -2.08 10.40
N PHE A 139 0.29 -1.47 9.97
CA PHE A 139 -0.47 -0.52 10.79
C PHE A 139 -1.56 -1.17 11.62
N SER A 140 -1.79 -2.47 11.43
CA SER A 140 -2.70 -3.22 12.29
C SER A 140 -2.19 -3.17 13.72
N PRO A 141 -3.04 -2.86 14.70
CA PRO A 141 -2.64 -2.80 16.08
C PRO A 141 -2.23 -4.20 16.54
N ASP A 142 -0.94 -4.35 16.78
CA ASP A 142 -0.33 -5.56 17.34
C ASP A 142 0.03 -5.36 18.82
N THR A 143 0.72 -6.34 19.39
CA THR A 143 1.20 -6.32 20.77
C THR A 143 2.47 -5.48 20.96
N SER A 144 3.02 -4.88 19.90
CA SER A 144 4.24 -4.05 19.98
C SER A 144 4.01 -2.72 20.68
N THR A 145 2.77 -2.25 20.70
CA THR A 145 2.38 -0.99 21.32
C THR A 145 1.29 -1.21 22.38
N PRO A 146 1.19 -0.33 23.39
CA PRO A 146 0.15 -0.40 24.42
C PRO A 146 -1.26 -0.45 23.81
N GLY A 147 -2.16 -1.20 24.43
CA GLY A 147 -3.52 -1.39 23.94
C GLY A 147 -4.32 -0.10 23.90
N THR A 148 -4.13 0.76 24.89
CA THR A 148 -4.89 2.02 25.04
C THR A 148 -3.94 3.20 25.18
N LEU A 149 -4.19 4.25 24.41
CA LEU A 149 -3.48 5.51 24.43
C LEU A 149 -4.48 6.62 24.73
N VAL A 150 -4.30 7.35 25.81
CA VAL A 150 -5.14 8.49 26.16
C VAL A 150 -4.31 9.76 26.12
N SER A 151 -4.86 10.82 25.55
CA SER A 151 -4.28 12.15 25.52
C SER A 151 -5.26 13.18 26.08
N PHE A 152 -4.75 14.02 26.95
CA PHE A 152 -5.48 15.15 27.54
C PHE A 152 -5.05 16.42 26.82
N LEU A 153 -5.77 16.81 25.81
CA LEU A 153 -5.46 17.98 25.02
C LEU A 153 -5.78 19.24 25.84
N HIS A 154 -4.79 20.12 25.97
CA HIS A 154 -4.87 21.37 26.74
C HIS A 154 -4.99 21.21 28.27
N THR A 155 -4.73 20.02 28.81
CA THR A 155 -4.72 19.77 30.25
C THR A 155 -3.45 19.03 30.62
N GLU A 156 -2.72 19.53 31.60
CA GLU A 156 -1.52 18.90 32.12
C GLU A 156 -1.78 18.45 33.57
N PHE A 157 -1.50 17.19 33.85
CA PHE A 157 -1.61 16.61 35.19
C PHE A 157 -0.25 16.51 35.83
N LYS A 158 -0.18 16.73 37.14
CA LYS A 158 1.05 16.58 37.89
C LYS A 158 1.21 15.19 38.46
N SER A 159 2.41 14.79 38.80
CA SER A 159 2.67 13.47 39.42
C SER A 159 1.77 13.16 40.65
N PRO A 160 1.42 14.09 41.52
CA PRO A 160 0.48 13.85 42.62
C PRO A 160 -0.95 13.51 42.20
N ASP A 161 -1.37 13.85 40.97
CA ASP A 161 -2.71 13.55 40.46
C ASP A 161 -2.84 12.09 39.97
N VAL A 162 -1.73 11.38 39.80
CA VAL A 162 -1.72 9.99 39.27
C VAL A 162 -2.57 9.02 40.10
N PRO A 163 -2.47 8.95 41.44
CA PRO A 163 -3.27 8.03 42.25
C PRO A 163 -4.77 8.30 42.11
N GLU A 164 -5.18 9.57 42.08
CA GLU A 164 -6.58 9.97 41.91
C GLU A 164 -7.10 9.62 40.52
N LEU A 165 -6.30 9.88 39.48
CA LEU A 165 -6.60 9.51 38.10
C LEU A 165 -6.77 7.99 37.93
N MET A 166 -5.85 7.20 38.53
CA MET A 166 -5.89 5.74 38.46
C MET A 166 -7.02 5.12 39.28
N ALA A 167 -7.59 5.85 40.24
CA ALA A 167 -8.74 5.42 41.03
C ALA A 167 -10.08 5.59 40.25
N ARG A 168 -10.10 6.26 39.10
CA ARG A 168 -11.31 6.45 38.31
C ARG A 168 -11.94 5.12 37.88
N PRO A 169 -13.29 5.04 37.80
CA PRO A 169 -14.00 3.82 37.45
C PRO A 169 -13.50 3.18 36.14
N SER A 170 -13.25 3.98 35.12
CA SER A 170 -12.79 3.55 33.80
C SER A 170 -11.34 3.03 33.77
N LEU A 171 -10.52 3.38 34.77
CA LEU A 171 -9.14 2.93 34.88
C LEU A 171 -8.91 1.88 35.97
N ARG A 172 -9.95 1.54 36.72
CA ARG A 172 -9.88 0.55 37.79
C ARG A 172 -9.49 -0.82 37.22
N ASN A 173 -8.48 -1.47 37.82
CA ASN A 173 -7.88 -2.72 37.35
C ASN A 173 -7.19 -2.61 35.94
N SER A 174 -6.89 -1.41 35.51
CA SER A 174 -6.12 -1.17 34.29
C SER A 174 -4.64 -0.99 34.62
N ARG A 175 -3.77 -1.35 33.65
CA ARG A 175 -2.33 -1.12 33.74
C ARG A 175 -2.00 0.09 32.87
N MET A 176 -2.15 1.30 33.42
CA MET A 176 -1.93 2.55 32.71
C MET A 176 -0.80 3.34 33.37
N TYR A 177 0.03 3.98 32.56
CA TYR A 177 1.20 4.70 33.03
C TYR A 177 1.25 6.10 32.41
N PRO A 178 1.67 7.13 33.16
CA PRO A 178 1.89 8.46 32.62
C PRO A 178 3.06 8.44 31.63
N ILE A 179 2.92 9.18 30.52
CA ILE A 179 3.94 9.33 29.49
C ILE A 179 4.29 10.79 29.34
N TYR A 180 5.58 11.07 29.38
CA TYR A 180 6.13 12.41 29.22
C TYR A 180 6.56 12.60 27.78
N VAL A 181 6.10 13.66 27.12
CA VAL A 181 6.38 13.89 25.70
C VAL A 181 6.97 15.28 25.51
N ASP A 182 8.09 15.36 24.80
CA ASP A 182 8.68 16.61 24.35
C ASP A 182 9.03 16.55 22.85
N GLU A 183 9.29 17.70 22.27
CA GLU A 183 9.67 17.83 20.85
C GLU A 183 10.99 18.60 20.72
N PRO A 184 12.14 17.99 21.10
CA PRO A 184 13.45 18.60 20.95
C PRO A 184 13.86 18.72 19.47
N ASP A 185 14.72 19.73 19.20
CA ASP A 185 15.38 19.87 17.90
C ASP A 185 16.70 19.09 17.87
N ILE A 186 17.03 18.53 16.71
CA ILE A 186 18.38 18.00 16.44
C ILE A 186 19.35 19.17 16.41
N ALA A 187 20.51 19.01 17.05
CA ALA A 187 21.49 20.07 17.16
C ALA A 187 21.91 20.61 15.78
N PRO A 188 22.00 21.95 15.62
CA PRO A 188 22.37 22.55 14.34
C PRO A 188 23.74 22.11 13.80
N ALA A 189 24.66 21.74 14.69
CA ALA A 189 25.96 21.20 14.31
C ALA A 189 25.82 19.83 13.62
N GLN A 190 24.99 18.95 14.19
CA GLN A 190 24.72 17.62 13.65
C GLN A 190 23.94 17.69 12.32
N MET A 191 23.04 18.67 12.17
CA MET A 191 22.32 18.90 10.93
C MET A 191 23.22 19.24 9.71
N LYS A 192 24.47 19.58 9.93
CA LYS A 192 25.45 19.85 8.87
C LYS A 192 26.25 18.61 8.45
N THR A 193 26.15 17.52 9.20
CA THR A 193 26.86 16.28 8.88
C THR A 193 26.21 15.53 7.71
N PRO A 194 26.95 14.75 6.94
CA PRO A 194 26.37 13.87 5.93
C PRO A 194 25.26 12.99 6.54
N GLY A 195 24.19 12.77 5.83
CA GLY A 195 23.02 12.04 6.32
C GLY A 195 21.94 12.96 6.93
N PHE A 196 22.30 13.97 7.69
CA PHE A 196 21.34 14.94 8.23
C PHE A 196 21.09 16.15 7.32
N SER A 197 22.04 16.47 6.44
CA SER A 197 22.02 17.71 5.61
C SER A 197 20.83 17.81 4.64
N GLY A 198 20.24 16.70 4.25
CA GLY A 198 19.05 16.65 3.38
C GLY A 198 17.71 16.67 4.10
N MET A 199 17.70 16.64 5.44
CA MET A 199 16.47 16.58 6.21
C MET A 199 15.74 17.93 6.25
N ARG A 200 14.45 17.93 5.91
CA ARG A 200 13.58 19.10 6.05
C ARG A 200 13.14 19.34 7.49
N ASN A 201 12.97 18.27 8.24
CA ASN A 201 12.45 18.29 9.61
C ASN A 201 13.61 18.19 10.60
N ARG A 202 13.61 19.09 11.57
CA ARG A 202 14.67 19.21 12.57
C ARG A 202 14.27 18.75 13.95
N SER A 203 12.96 18.61 14.21
CA SER A 203 12.46 18.15 15.49
C SER A 203 12.15 16.65 15.47
N ILE A 204 12.29 16.02 16.61
CA ILE A 204 11.82 14.67 16.91
C ILE A 204 10.83 14.72 18.06
N VAL A 205 9.85 13.83 18.05
CA VAL A 205 9.02 13.59 19.25
C VAL A 205 9.76 12.60 20.13
N LEU A 206 10.01 12.98 21.35
CA LEU A 206 10.63 12.14 22.37
C LEU A 206 9.57 11.76 23.40
N ALA A 207 9.26 10.48 23.49
CA ALA A 207 8.32 9.93 24.46
C ALA A 207 9.06 9.19 25.57
N GLY A 208 8.92 9.69 26.79
CA GLY A 208 9.46 9.06 28.00
C GLY A 208 8.46 8.11 28.60
N ILE A 209 8.80 6.84 28.62
CA ILE A 209 8.00 5.76 29.19
C ILE A 209 8.69 5.20 30.45
N PRO A 210 7.97 4.69 31.45
CA PRO A 210 8.56 3.90 32.53
C PRO A 210 8.99 2.54 31.99
N VAL A 211 10.26 2.42 31.60
CA VAL A 211 10.80 1.25 30.87
C VAL A 211 10.67 -0.01 31.70
N ALA A 212 10.99 0.03 32.99
CA ALA A 212 10.93 -1.12 33.87
C ALA A 212 9.53 -1.76 33.95
N GLU A 213 8.48 -0.92 33.98
CA GLU A 213 7.09 -1.34 34.13
C GLU A 213 6.43 -1.69 32.78
N MET A 214 6.80 -0.99 31.69
CA MET A 214 6.14 -1.16 30.39
C MET A 214 6.84 -2.17 29.49
N ALA A 215 8.17 -2.25 29.51
CA ALA A 215 8.94 -3.14 28.65
C ALA A 215 9.42 -4.41 29.38
N GLY A 216 9.39 -4.40 30.71
CA GLY A 216 9.78 -5.53 31.55
C GLY A 216 8.66 -6.55 31.84
N GLY A 217 9.04 -7.71 32.37
CA GLY A 217 8.12 -8.73 32.85
C GLY A 217 7.63 -9.72 31.80
N SER A 218 6.70 -10.59 32.21
CA SER A 218 6.15 -11.68 31.36
C SER A 218 5.14 -11.19 30.32
N HIS A 219 4.53 -10.03 30.54
CA HIS A 219 3.55 -9.42 29.65
C HIS A 219 3.86 -7.92 29.45
N PRO A 220 4.86 -7.62 28.61
CA PRO A 220 5.24 -6.22 28.36
C PRO A 220 4.12 -5.47 27.63
N LEU A 221 3.88 -4.23 28.04
CA LEU A 221 2.96 -3.31 27.36
C LEU A 221 3.58 -2.67 26.13
N PHE A 222 4.90 -2.57 26.11
CA PHE A 222 5.68 -2.05 24.99
C PHE A 222 6.72 -3.10 24.58
N ASN A 223 6.52 -3.71 23.43
CA ASN A 223 7.39 -4.76 22.90
C ASN A 223 7.66 -4.56 21.41
N PRO A 224 8.40 -3.52 21.01
CA PRO A 224 8.69 -3.24 19.62
C PRO A 224 9.63 -4.29 19.01
N VAL A 225 9.53 -4.47 17.70
CA VAL A 225 10.44 -5.34 16.96
C VAL A 225 11.77 -4.63 16.78
N PHE A 226 12.84 -5.20 17.33
CA PHE A 226 14.20 -4.69 17.15
C PHE A 226 14.74 -5.07 15.76
N VAL A 227 15.21 -4.07 15.04
CA VAL A 227 15.90 -4.23 13.74
C VAL A 227 17.41 -4.36 13.98
N SER A 228 17.92 -3.64 14.99
CA SER A 228 19.32 -3.70 15.41
C SER A 228 19.43 -3.41 16.91
N GLY A 229 20.31 -4.13 17.57
CA GLY A 229 20.48 -4.10 19.03
C GLY A 229 19.81 -5.29 19.72
N ASN A 230 20.25 -5.58 20.93
CA ASN A 230 19.65 -6.60 21.79
C ASN A 230 18.57 -5.92 22.67
N PRO A 231 17.33 -6.41 22.72
CA PRO A 231 16.27 -5.80 23.53
C PRO A 231 16.64 -5.63 25.01
N GLN A 232 17.22 -6.66 25.61
CA GLN A 232 17.58 -6.65 27.03
C GLN A 232 18.66 -5.61 27.35
N GLU A 233 19.71 -5.54 26.52
CA GLU A 233 20.79 -4.55 26.66
C GLU A 233 20.27 -3.12 26.40
N ALA A 234 19.39 -2.98 25.41
CA ALA A 234 18.80 -1.69 25.07
C ALA A 234 17.93 -1.14 26.21
N TYR A 235 17.08 -1.98 26.81
CA TYR A 235 16.26 -1.56 27.96
C TYR A 235 17.13 -1.25 29.19
N ALA A 236 18.12 -2.06 29.50
CA ALA A 236 19.07 -1.77 30.58
C ALA A 236 19.84 -0.46 30.32
N MET A 237 20.16 -0.16 29.07
CA MET A 237 20.81 1.08 28.68
C MET A 237 19.87 2.28 28.81
N LEU A 238 18.57 2.16 28.46
CA LEU A 238 17.57 3.21 28.66
C LEU A 238 17.42 3.57 30.14
N GLU A 239 17.47 2.59 31.03
CA GLU A 239 17.37 2.81 32.48
C GLU A 239 18.63 3.40 33.09
N SER A 240 19.81 2.99 32.64
CA SER A 240 21.09 3.35 33.29
C SER A 240 21.76 4.58 32.70
N THR A 241 21.52 4.88 31.43
CA THR A 241 22.19 5.96 30.72
C THR A 241 21.19 6.79 29.90
N ARG A 242 21.55 8.04 29.61
CA ARG A 242 20.76 8.91 28.72
C ARG A 242 20.80 8.33 27.30
N SER A 243 19.81 7.52 26.98
CA SER A 243 19.73 6.81 25.71
C SER A 243 18.30 6.76 25.16
N LEU A 244 18.17 6.33 23.90
CA LEU A 244 16.89 6.32 23.21
C LEU A 244 16.80 5.18 22.19
N LEU A 245 15.58 4.71 21.94
CA LEU A 245 15.24 3.86 20.80
C LEU A 245 14.78 4.75 19.66
N ILE A 246 15.29 4.52 18.47
CA ILE A 246 14.91 5.26 17.26
C ILE A 246 14.27 4.36 16.23
N PRO A 247 13.34 4.90 15.40
CA PRO A 247 12.79 4.14 14.28
C PRO A 247 13.85 3.83 13.23
N ASP A 248 13.75 2.66 12.62
CA ASP A 248 14.65 2.16 11.59
C ASP A 248 14.76 3.07 10.37
N THR A 249 13.65 3.70 9.98
CA THR A 249 13.61 4.68 8.88
C THR A 249 14.43 5.92 9.17
N PHE A 250 14.33 6.44 10.38
CA PHE A 250 15.15 7.58 10.80
C PHE A 250 16.63 7.18 10.83
N ALA A 251 16.94 6.06 11.47
CA ALA A 251 18.31 5.54 11.56
C ALA A 251 18.96 5.39 10.19
N ARG A 252 18.26 4.79 9.20
CA ARG A 252 18.75 4.63 7.82
C ARG A 252 18.90 5.96 7.09
N THR A 253 17.95 6.88 7.29
CA THR A 253 17.99 8.19 6.61
C THR A 253 19.23 8.99 7.01
N VAL A 254 19.58 8.93 8.30
CA VAL A 254 20.70 9.72 8.83
C VAL A 254 22.00 8.94 8.98
N GLY A 255 21.95 7.62 8.79
CA GLY A 255 23.10 6.72 8.88
C GLY A 255 23.52 6.38 10.31
N LEU A 256 22.61 6.53 11.31
CA LEU A 256 22.88 6.21 12.71
C LEU A 256 22.87 4.69 12.95
N LYS A 257 23.76 4.25 13.83
CA LYS A 257 23.88 2.88 14.32
C LYS A 257 23.67 2.84 15.84
N VAL A 258 23.47 1.62 16.37
CA VAL A 258 23.45 1.39 17.82
C VAL A 258 24.79 1.82 18.43
N GLY A 259 24.75 2.61 19.49
CA GLY A 259 25.90 3.18 20.16
C GLY A 259 26.29 4.58 19.69
N ASP A 260 25.79 5.07 18.57
CA ASP A 260 26.04 6.42 18.07
C ASP A 260 25.33 7.48 18.95
N ASP A 261 25.82 8.71 18.89
CA ASP A 261 25.26 9.84 19.62
C ASP A 261 24.30 10.66 18.74
N LEU A 262 23.10 10.89 19.24
CA LEU A 262 22.15 11.86 18.70
C LEU A 262 22.07 13.07 19.62
N VAL A 263 22.51 14.23 19.14
CA VAL A 263 22.56 15.45 19.95
C VAL A 263 21.25 16.22 19.84
N LEU A 264 20.51 16.29 20.93
CA LEU A 264 19.23 16.98 21.03
C LEU A 264 19.34 18.31 21.76
N VAL A 265 18.55 19.27 21.32
CA VAL A 265 18.52 20.63 21.89
C VAL A 265 17.11 20.92 22.38
N ASN A 266 16.98 21.23 23.65
CA ASN A 266 15.70 21.63 24.21
C ASN A 266 15.30 23.04 23.71
N PRO A 267 14.15 23.20 23.06
CA PRO A 267 13.66 24.49 22.59
C PRO A 267 13.35 25.45 23.74
N SER A 268 12.89 24.95 24.87
CA SER A 268 12.61 25.78 26.07
C SER A 268 13.85 26.43 26.68
N SER A 269 15.04 25.89 26.44
CA SER A 269 16.30 26.51 26.83
C SER A 269 16.63 27.79 26.03
N ARG A 270 16.04 27.95 24.84
CA ARG A 270 16.14 29.19 24.06
C ARG A 270 15.24 30.29 24.60
N GLU A 271 14.04 29.95 25.04
CA GLU A 271 13.05 30.92 25.53
C GLU A 271 13.41 31.47 26.93
N ARG A 272 13.92 30.63 27.83
CA ARG A 272 14.37 31.07 29.18
C ARG A 272 15.55 32.02 29.15
N ARG A 273 16.39 32.03 28.11
CA ARG A 273 17.50 32.97 27.96
C ARG A 273 17.11 34.29 27.30
N SER A 274 15.96 34.36 26.64
CA SER A 274 15.54 35.56 25.89
C SER A 274 14.63 36.50 26.67
N GLY A 275 14.22 36.21 27.88
CA GLY A 275 13.51 37.15 28.78
C GLY A 275 12.31 37.91 28.21
N ASN A 276 11.77 37.49 27.06
CA ASN A 276 10.66 38.16 26.41
C ASN A 276 9.57 37.17 26.04
N GLU A 277 8.34 37.61 26.17
CA GLU A 277 7.10 36.89 25.89
C GLU A 277 7.05 36.19 24.52
N PRO A 278 6.20 35.16 24.36
CA PRO A 278 6.14 34.34 23.15
C PRO A 278 5.65 35.18 21.97
N SER A 279 6.57 35.75 21.21
CA SER A 279 6.23 36.33 19.90
C SER A 279 6.22 35.24 18.84
N VAL A 280 5.04 35.00 18.31
CA VAL A 280 4.83 34.35 17.01
C VAL A 280 5.54 35.19 15.94
N GLY A 281 6.76 34.79 15.55
CA GLY A 281 7.49 35.56 14.55
C GLY A 281 8.88 35.00 14.27
N ILE A 282 8.99 34.22 13.21
CA ILE A 282 10.25 33.87 12.59
C ILE A 282 10.90 35.13 12.04
N ARG A 283 11.95 35.62 12.69
CA ARG A 283 13.10 36.33 12.11
C ARG A 283 13.89 37.05 13.22
N GLY A 284 15.00 36.46 13.58
CA GLY A 284 16.02 37.12 14.39
C GLY A 284 17.39 36.50 14.09
N ARG A 285 18.13 37.11 13.16
CA ARG A 285 19.58 36.97 13.06
C ARG A 285 20.20 37.52 14.36
N GLY A 286 20.27 36.68 15.39
CA GLY A 286 21.07 36.95 16.56
C GLY A 286 22.29 36.02 16.55
N ARG A 287 23.48 36.56 16.31
CA ARG A 287 24.76 35.94 16.68
C ARG A 287 24.74 35.75 18.21
N GLY A 288 24.38 34.58 18.69
CA GLY A 288 24.33 34.30 20.13
C GLY A 288 24.71 32.86 20.41
N ALA A 289 25.52 32.70 21.43
CA ALA A 289 25.95 31.52 22.17
C ALA A 289 25.52 30.13 21.58
N ALA A 290 26.49 29.31 21.28
CA ALA A 290 26.26 27.91 20.89
C ALA A 290 25.35 27.25 21.93
N VAL A 291 24.12 26.95 21.56
CA VAL A 291 23.22 26.13 22.38
C VAL A 291 23.85 24.73 22.39
N ARG A 292 24.45 24.35 23.51
CA ARG A 292 24.99 23.02 23.71
C ARG A 292 23.80 22.07 23.78
N GLY A 293 23.65 21.20 22.78
CA GLY A 293 22.76 20.05 22.85
C GLY A 293 23.38 18.97 23.73
N GLU A 294 22.55 18.18 24.33
CA GLU A 294 23.00 17.04 25.12
C GLU A 294 23.00 15.79 24.25
N PRO A 295 24.07 14.98 24.32
CA PRO A 295 24.16 13.74 23.56
C PRO A 295 23.26 12.66 24.18
N TRP A 296 22.50 11.99 23.34
CA TRP A 296 21.70 10.82 23.66
C TRP A 296 22.26 9.63 22.89
N LYS A 297 22.55 8.54 23.57
CA LYS A 297 23.05 7.33 22.90
C LYS A 297 21.90 6.54 22.26
N VAL A 298 22.13 6.04 21.06
CA VAL A 298 21.18 5.12 20.42
C VAL A 298 21.32 3.74 21.05
N ALA A 299 20.39 3.36 21.92
CA ALA A 299 20.37 2.06 22.60
C ALA A 299 19.90 0.94 21.66
N GLY A 300 19.00 1.25 20.73
CA GLY A 300 18.47 0.28 19.78
C GLY A 300 17.73 0.95 18.63
N ILE A 301 17.62 0.20 17.54
CA ILE A 301 16.84 0.59 16.36
C ILE A 301 15.64 -0.33 16.26
N ILE A 302 14.45 0.25 16.28
CA ILE A 302 13.17 -0.48 16.31
C ILE A 302 12.38 -0.26 15.04
N SER A 303 11.66 -1.29 14.60
CA SER A 303 10.61 -1.16 13.59
C SER A 303 9.38 -0.59 14.28
N PHE A 304 8.99 0.62 13.88
CA PHE A 304 7.81 1.27 14.43
C PHE A 304 6.93 1.82 13.31
N PRO A 305 6.25 0.93 12.56
CA PRO A 305 5.34 1.34 11.49
C PRO A 305 4.21 2.18 12.06
N GLY A 306 3.80 3.20 11.33
CA GLY A 306 2.68 4.06 11.74
C GLY A 306 2.98 5.10 12.81
N TRP A 307 4.23 5.28 13.27
CA TRP A 307 4.57 6.30 14.27
C TRP A 307 4.16 7.73 13.84
N HIS A 308 4.18 8.03 12.56
CA HIS A 308 3.68 9.30 12.02
C HIS A 308 2.20 9.52 12.28
N TRP A 309 1.40 8.47 12.15
CA TRP A 309 -0.03 8.50 12.46
C TRP A 309 -0.25 8.61 13.95
N LEU A 310 0.49 7.83 14.72
CA LEU A 310 0.40 7.86 16.17
C LEU A 310 0.67 9.25 16.71
N THR A 311 1.77 9.89 16.35
CA THR A 311 2.10 11.23 16.79
C THR A 311 1.09 12.28 16.37
N LYS A 312 0.49 12.14 15.18
CA LYS A 312 -0.53 13.05 14.67
C LYS A 312 -1.89 12.84 15.33
N THR A 313 -2.31 11.59 15.48
CA THR A 313 -3.65 11.25 15.97
C THR A 313 -3.76 11.32 17.48
N SER A 314 -2.70 11.04 18.23
CA SER A 314 -2.67 11.11 19.68
C SER A 314 -2.44 12.53 20.22
N GLY A 315 -2.11 13.51 19.37
CA GLY A 315 -1.82 14.88 19.84
C GLY A 315 -0.42 15.09 20.41
N MET A 316 0.50 14.13 20.24
CA MET A 316 1.88 14.22 20.75
C MET A 316 2.73 15.32 20.12
N ARG A 317 2.28 15.91 19.02
CA ARG A 317 3.00 17.04 18.42
C ARG A 317 2.74 18.31 19.20
N VAL A 318 3.75 18.78 19.85
CA VAL A 318 3.69 20.03 20.64
C VAL A 318 3.64 21.24 19.71
N ARG A 319 4.38 21.20 18.59
CA ARG A 319 4.41 22.29 17.61
C ARG A 319 3.36 22.06 16.51
N ARG A 320 2.44 22.99 16.37
CA ARG A 320 1.39 22.92 15.35
C ARG A 320 1.98 23.08 13.94
N GLY A 321 1.68 22.14 13.05
CA GLY A 321 1.90 22.26 11.60
C GLY A 321 3.24 21.74 11.08
N GLY A 322 4.16 21.25 11.94
CA GLY A 322 5.44 20.65 11.51
C GLY A 322 5.36 19.16 11.24
N PHE A 323 6.15 18.67 10.28
CA PHE A 323 6.49 17.25 10.21
C PHE A 323 7.66 17.02 11.19
N VAL A 324 7.58 15.97 11.99
CA VAL A 324 8.69 15.55 12.85
C VAL A 324 9.53 14.48 12.13
N ALA A 325 10.82 14.42 12.44
CA ALA A 325 11.74 13.50 11.79
C ALA A 325 11.60 12.07 12.31
N ALA A 326 11.27 11.91 13.59
CA ALA A 326 11.13 10.61 14.24
C ALA A 326 10.24 10.70 15.49
N LEU A 327 9.75 9.55 15.95
CA LEU A 327 9.30 9.30 17.31
C LEU A 327 10.35 8.44 17.98
N ALA A 328 11.08 9.00 18.95
CA ALA A 328 12.05 8.27 19.75
C ALA A 328 11.45 7.94 21.13
N ILE A 329 11.87 6.81 21.68
CA ILE A 329 11.44 6.37 23.01
C ILE A 329 12.62 6.43 23.95
N ALA A 330 12.42 6.96 25.16
CA ALA A 330 13.41 7.02 26.22
C ALA A 330 12.78 6.64 27.57
N ASP A 331 13.60 6.48 28.59
CA ASP A 331 13.07 6.36 29.96
C ASP A 331 12.53 7.70 30.46
N GLU A 332 11.40 7.71 31.15
CA GLU A 332 10.72 8.90 31.65
C GLU A 332 11.58 9.74 32.61
N ARG A 333 12.50 9.10 33.34
CA ARG A 333 13.38 9.79 34.31
C ARG A 333 14.24 10.84 33.63
N TRP A 334 14.79 10.51 32.44
CA TRP A 334 15.64 11.45 31.68
C TRP A 334 14.86 12.64 31.17
N LEU A 335 13.58 12.45 30.81
CA LEU A 335 12.74 13.57 30.39
C LEU A 335 12.38 14.47 31.56
N LYS A 336 12.06 13.89 32.72
CA LYS A 336 11.78 14.67 33.95
C LYS A 336 12.96 15.50 34.37
N GLU A 337 14.17 14.94 34.32
CA GLU A 337 15.40 15.62 34.70
C GLU A 337 15.81 16.71 33.68
N GLU A 338 15.90 16.33 32.40
CA GLU A 338 16.44 17.19 31.35
C GLU A 338 15.51 18.33 30.95
N TYR A 339 14.21 18.01 30.83
CA TYR A 339 13.22 18.97 30.37
C TYR A 339 12.42 19.61 31.52
N ALA A 340 12.72 19.22 32.75
CA ALA A 340 12.04 19.68 33.96
C ALA A 340 10.50 19.54 33.89
N HIS A 341 10.04 18.43 33.26
CA HIS A 341 8.62 18.13 33.19
C HIS A 341 8.06 17.85 34.59
N GLN A 342 7.15 18.69 35.05
CA GLN A 342 6.42 18.47 36.29
C GLN A 342 5.06 17.80 36.06
N GLY A 343 4.61 17.74 34.83
CA GLY A 343 3.31 17.20 34.44
C GLY A 343 3.35 16.32 33.21
N PHE A 344 2.25 15.62 32.99
CA PHE A 344 2.03 14.74 31.84
C PHE A 344 0.68 15.03 31.18
N GLN A 345 0.59 14.76 29.88
CA GLN A 345 -0.62 14.90 29.08
C GLN A 345 -1.08 13.58 28.46
N PHE A 346 -0.31 12.51 28.68
CA PHE A 346 -0.57 11.21 28.07
C PHE A 346 -0.50 10.12 29.11
N ILE A 347 -1.39 9.12 28.97
CA ILE A 347 -1.33 7.86 29.68
C ILE A 347 -1.44 6.72 28.69
N TRP A 348 -0.55 5.74 28.81
CA TRP A 348 -0.50 4.56 27.96
C TRP A 348 -0.56 3.29 28.77
N GLY A 349 -1.23 2.29 28.22
CA GLY A 349 -1.29 0.99 28.87
C GLY A 349 -2.38 0.11 28.30
N ASP A 350 -2.87 -0.80 29.11
CA ASP A 350 -4.00 -1.66 28.80
C ASP A 350 -5.14 -1.38 29.78
N THR A 351 -6.32 -1.08 29.26
CA THR A 351 -7.55 -0.95 30.04
C THR A 351 -8.10 -2.32 30.42
N ALA A 352 -8.88 -2.38 31.49
CA ALA A 352 -9.60 -3.60 31.86
C ALA A 352 -10.55 -4.04 30.71
N PRO A 353 -10.76 -5.37 30.56
CA PRO A 353 -11.65 -5.89 29.52
C PRO A 353 -13.07 -5.34 29.64
N GLY A 354 -13.68 -4.97 28.51
CA GLY A 354 -15.08 -4.53 28.44
C GLY A 354 -15.28 -3.01 28.57
N ILE A 355 -14.26 -2.22 28.83
CA ILE A 355 -14.37 -0.77 28.87
C ILE A 355 -14.39 -0.22 27.44
N SER A 356 -15.47 0.49 27.10
CA SER A 356 -15.60 1.11 25.79
C SER A 356 -14.79 2.41 25.68
N ASN A 357 -14.42 2.77 24.44
CA ASN A 357 -13.70 4.00 24.16
C ASN A 357 -14.49 5.25 24.58
N VAL A 358 -15.82 5.21 24.43
CA VAL A 358 -16.73 6.31 24.78
C VAL A 358 -16.82 6.47 26.30
N GLU A 359 -16.93 5.36 27.04
CA GLU A 359 -16.94 5.36 28.49
C GLU A 359 -15.66 5.93 29.07
N LEU A 360 -14.52 5.49 28.55
CA LEU A 360 -13.20 6.00 28.92
C LEU A 360 -13.08 7.51 28.66
N GLN A 361 -13.52 7.98 27.50
CA GLN A 361 -13.47 9.40 27.14
C GLN A 361 -14.39 10.25 28.03
N ASN A 362 -15.57 9.78 28.38
CA ASN A 362 -16.51 10.49 29.21
C ASN A 362 -16.00 10.61 30.65
N ASP A 363 -15.61 9.49 31.26
CA ASP A 363 -15.11 9.46 32.65
C ASP A 363 -13.85 10.31 32.82
N LEU A 364 -12.89 10.16 31.93
CA LEU A 364 -11.65 10.95 31.97
C LEU A 364 -11.88 12.42 31.56
N GLY A 365 -12.88 12.67 30.72
CA GLY A 365 -13.29 14.03 30.35
C GLY A 365 -13.89 14.79 31.54
N GLU A 366 -14.71 14.15 32.35
CA GLU A 366 -15.25 14.71 33.59
C GLU A 366 -14.11 15.02 34.60
N TYR A 367 -13.18 14.08 34.75
CA TYR A 367 -12.03 14.28 35.62
C TYR A 367 -11.15 15.45 35.17
N ALA A 368 -10.86 15.52 33.88
CA ALA A 368 -10.07 16.62 33.31
C ALA A 368 -10.76 17.98 33.50
N LEU A 369 -12.10 18.05 33.34
CA LEU A 369 -12.91 19.23 33.62
C LEU A 369 -12.78 19.68 35.07
N MET A 370 -12.87 18.74 36.00
CA MET A 370 -12.74 19.02 37.44
C MET A 370 -11.36 19.65 37.73
N LYS A 371 -10.28 19.05 37.22
CA LYS A 371 -8.91 19.54 37.42
C LYS A 371 -8.65 20.91 36.78
N VAL A 372 -9.18 21.17 35.59
CA VAL A 372 -9.06 22.51 34.94
C VAL A 372 -9.77 23.58 35.76
N ARG A 373 -10.91 23.27 36.39
CA ARG A 373 -11.62 24.20 37.29
C ARG A 373 -10.82 24.46 38.58
N GLU A 374 -10.25 23.40 39.18
CA GLU A 374 -9.39 23.53 40.37
C GLU A 374 -8.14 24.40 40.10
N GLN A 375 -7.56 24.33 38.90
CA GLN A 375 -6.40 25.11 38.50
C GLN A 375 -6.73 26.56 38.13
N GLY A 376 -8.00 26.96 38.17
CA GLY A 376 -8.42 28.32 37.86
C GLY A 376 -8.33 28.73 36.38
N ASN A 377 -8.01 27.78 35.51
CA ASN A 377 -7.84 28.00 34.06
C ASN A 377 -9.13 27.81 33.25
N GLY A 378 -10.27 27.54 33.89
CA GLY A 378 -11.53 27.25 33.24
C GLY A 378 -12.37 28.52 33.01
N GLY A 379 -12.25 29.17 31.86
CA GLY A 379 -13.33 30.04 31.36
C GLY A 379 -14.60 29.21 31.13
N GLU A 380 -15.79 29.84 31.27
CA GLU A 380 -17.12 29.24 31.10
C GLU A 380 -17.37 28.61 29.69
N GLY A 381 -16.58 27.67 29.27
CA GLY A 381 -16.69 27.04 27.95
C GLY A 381 -15.51 26.14 27.58
N ALA A 382 -14.47 26.08 28.40
CA ALA A 382 -13.36 25.19 28.16
C ALA A 382 -13.78 23.74 28.36
N LYS A 383 -14.03 23.04 27.28
CA LYS A 383 -14.19 21.58 27.29
C LYS A 383 -12.81 20.94 27.08
N PRO A 384 -12.21 20.31 28.12
CA PRO A 384 -11.00 19.53 27.91
C PRO A 384 -11.32 18.43 26.92
N LEU A 385 -10.52 18.36 25.88
CA LEU A 385 -10.67 17.33 24.87
C LEU A 385 -9.82 16.13 25.30
N VAL A 386 -10.47 15.11 25.83
CA VAL A 386 -9.84 13.81 26.08
C VAL A 386 -10.02 12.94 24.84
N LYS A 387 -8.92 12.41 24.36
CA LYS A 387 -8.90 11.52 23.23
C LYS A 387 -8.33 10.17 23.67
N ALA A 388 -9.16 9.17 23.68
CA ALA A 388 -8.77 7.80 23.92
C ALA A 388 -8.72 7.03 22.61
N LEU A 389 -7.68 6.24 22.42
CA LEU A 389 -7.44 5.39 21.27
C LEU A 389 -7.17 3.97 21.77
N THR A 390 -8.22 3.16 21.84
CA THR A 390 -8.07 1.72 22.13
C THR A 390 -7.50 0.98 20.93
N ARG A 391 -6.98 -0.23 21.15
CA ARG A 391 -6.46 -1.08 20.07
C ARG A 391 -7.49 -1.31 18.97
N GLU A 392 -8.74 -1.55 19.33
CA GLU A 392 -9.85 -1.74 18.40
C GLU A 392 -10.12 -0.46 17.58
N SER A 393 -10.28 0.69 18.23
CA SER A 393 -10.57 1.95 17.55
C SER A 393 -9.42 2.42 16.65
N ARG A 394 -8.17 2.08 17.00
CA ARG A 394 -7.01 2.31 16.12
C ARG A 394 -7.09 1.42 14.89
N GLY A 395 -7.38 0.13 15.08
CA GLY A 395 -7.56 -0.83 14.00
C GLY A 395 -8.65 -0.39 13.04
N GLU A 396 -9.84 -0.09 13.56
CA GLU A 396 -10.96 0.40 12.76
C GLU A 396 -10.62 1.69 11.99
N SER A 397 -9.97 2.65 12.65
CA SER A 397 -9.63 3.92 11.99
C SER A 397 -8.58 3.76 10.89
N VAL A 398 -7.65 2.82 11.02
CA VAL A 398 -6.64 2.50 10.00
C VAL A 398 -7.30 1.73 8.86
N THR A 399 -8.06 0.68 9.18
CA THR A 399 -8.73 -0.17 8.18
C THR A 399 -9.74 0.63 7.36
N SER A 400 -10.63 1.38 8.02
CA SER A 400 -11.65 2.20 7.34
C SER A 400 -11.02 3.24 6.39
N ARG A 401 -10.03 3.99 6.86
CA ARG A 401 -9.33 4.96 5.99
C ARG A 401 -8.52 4.29 4.89
N GLY A 402 -7.90 3.15 5.20
CA GLY A 402 -7.17 2.36 4.23
C GLY A 402 -8.10 1.83 3.14
N ASP A 403 -9.24 1.28 3.50
CA ASP A 403 -10.26 0.79 2.59
C ASP A 403 -10.79 1.92 1.68
N ASP A 404 -11.05 3.11 2.23
CA ASP A 404 -11.47 4.28 1.45
C ASP A 404 -10.41 4.70 0.41
N VAL A 405 -9.13 4.70 0.79
CA VAL A 405 -8.01 5.02 -0.11
C VAL A 405 -7.88 3.95 -1.18
N ILE A 406 -7.86 2.66 -0.80
CA ILE A 406 -7.76 1.53 -1.73
C ILE A 406 -8.96 1.53 -2.69
N PHE A 407 -10.18 1.74 -2.18
CA PHE A 407 -11.39 1.85 -3.00
C PHE A 407 -11.30 3.01 -3.99
N THR A 408 -10.85 4.18 -3.54
CA THR A 408 -10.70 5.36 -4.40
C THR A 408 -9.66 5.13 -5.49
N MET A 409 -8.51 4.53 -5.15
CA MET A 409 -7.49 4.15 -6.13
C MET A 409 -7.98 3.07 -7.10
N SER A 410 -8.89 2.21 -6.68
CA SER A 410 -9.43 1.12 -7.50
C SER A 410 -10.48 1.60 -8.52
N LYS A 411 -11.01 2.81 -8.38
CA LYS A 411 -12.00 3.36 -9.33
C LYS A 411 -11.45 3.44 -10.75
N LEU A 412 -10.21 3.90 -10.92
CA LEU A 412 -9.58 3.98 -12.23
C LEU A 412 -9.39 2.61 -12.89
N PRO A 413 -8.81 1.59 -12.23
CA PRO A 413 -8.77 0.23 -12.74
C PRO A 413 -10.14 -0.35 -13.11
N ILE A 414 -11.17 -0.11 -12.31
CA ILE A 414 -12.54 -0.59 -12.59
C ILE A 414 -13.08 0.06 -13.88
N ILE A 415 -12.92 1.37 -14.04
CA ILE A 415 -13.30 2.07 -15.26
C ILE A 415 -12.56 1.50 -16.47
N MET A 416 -11.26 1.24 -16.34
CA MET A 416 -10.45 0.61 -17.40
C MET A 416 -10.96 -0.80 -17.75
N MET A 417 -11.41 -1.59 -16.77
CA MET A 417 -12.02 -2.90 -17.02
C MET A 417 -13.33 -2.78 -17.82
N VAL A 418 -14.17 -1.79 -17.51
CA VAL A 418 -15.42 -1.55 -18.25
C VAL A 418 -15.11 -1.15 -19.70
N ILE A 419 -14.15 -0.24 -19.93
CA ILE A 419 -13.71 0.15 -21.27
C ILE A 419 -13.17 -1.06 -22.05
N ALA A 420 -12.40 -1.92 -21.40
CA ALA A 420 -11.87 -3.13 -22.01
C ALA A 420 -12.98 -4.09 -22.47
N VAL A 421 -14.10 -4.16 -21.74
CA VAL A 421 -15.26 -4.97 -22.16
C VAL A 421 -15.87 -4.45 -23.46
N LEU A 422 -15.93 -3.13 -23.67
CA LEU A 422 -16.37 -2.54 -24.94
C LEU A 422 -15.42 -2.91 -26.09
N ALA A 423 -14.12 -2.96 -25.83
CA ALA A 423 -13.14 -3.43 -26.80
C ALA A 423 -13.36 -4.91 -27.14
N VAL A 424 -13.70 -5.76 -26.16
CA VAL A 424 -14.08 -7.17 -26.38
C VAL A 424 -15.32 -7.27 -27.27
N LEU A 425 -16.36 -6.49 -26.97
CA LEU A 425 -17.59 -6.47 -27.75
C LEU A 425 -17.29 -6.13 -29.22
N ASN A 426 -16.53 -5.07 -29.47
CA ASN A 426 -16.12 -4.68 -30.82
C ASN A 426 -15.31 -5.78 -31.52
N THR A 427 -14.43 -6.45 -30.78
CA THR A 427 -13.61 -7.54 -31.29
C THR A 427 -14.48 -8.75 -31.66
N VAL A 428 -15.43 -9.12 -30.80
CA VAL A 428 -16.36 -10.24 -31.08
C VAL A 428 -17.23 -9.92 -32.30
N LEU A 429 -17.80 -8.70 -32.38
CA LEU A 429 -18.60 -8.27 -33.54
C LEU A 429 -17.80 -8.36 -34.83
N ALA A 430 -16.58 -7.82 -34.85
CA ALA A 430 -15.70 -7.90 -36.00
C ALA A 430 -15.29 -9.37 -36.32
N SER A 431 -15.16 -10.26 -35.31
CA SER A 431 -14.91 -11.69 -35.49
C SER A 431 -16.07 -12.37 -36.21
N VAL A 432 -17.26 -12.10 -35.73
CA VAL A 432 -18.49 -12.64 -36.33
C VAL A 432 -18.64 -12.20 -37.78
N GLN A 433 -18.43 -10.88 -38.04
CA GLN A 433 -18.54 -10.35 -39.41
C GLN A 433 -17.49 -10.95 -40.35
N SER A 434 -16.22 -11.02 -39.95
CA SER A 434 -15.15 -11.56 -40.81
C SER A 434 -15.30 -13.07 -41.10
N ARG A 435 -15.94 -13.82 -40.20
CA ARG A 435 -16.11 -15.29 -40.31
C ARG A 435 -17.54 -15.71 -40.67
N ARG A 436 -18.39 -14.74 -41.04
CA ARG A 436 -19.80 -14.98 -41.32
C ARG A 436 -20.01 -16.10 -42.34
N ARG A 437 -19.22 -16.10 -43.42
CA ARG A 437 -19.26 -17.12 -44.46
C ARG A 437 -18.81 -18.51 -43.94
N GLU A 438 -17.77 -18.56 -43.10
CA GLU A 438 -17.33 -19.83 -42.47
C GLU A 438 -18.45 -20.45 -41.60
N PHE A 439 -19.15 -19.62 -40.82
CA PHE A 439 -20.29 -20.06 -40.02
C PHE A 439 -21.48 -20.50 -40.89
N GLY A 440 -21.71 -19.82 -42.00
CA GLY A 440 -22.72 -20.20 -43.00
C GLY A 440 -22.43 -21.57 -43.60
N LEU A 441 -21.19 -21.84 -44.00
CA LEU A 441 -20.75 -23.14 -44.51
C LEU A 441 -20.89 -24.24 -43.45
N MET A 442 -20.46 -24.00 -42.21
CA MET A 442 -20.64 -24.98 -41.14
C MET A 442 -22.13 -25.34 -40.92
N ARG A 443 -23.02 -24.35 -40.97
CA ARG A 443 -24.46 -24.58 -40.84
C ARG A 443 -25.06 -25.29 -42.06
N ALA A 444 -24.56 -25.01 -43.25
CA ALA A 444 -24.98 -25.71 -44.46
C ALA A 444 -24.61 -27.21 -44.44
N VAL A 445 -23.51 -27.56 -43.78
CA VAL A 445 -23.07 -28.94 -43.56
C VAL A 445 -23.79 -29.62 -42.36
N GLY A 446 -24.71 -28.90 -41.68
CA GLY A 446 -25.56 -29.46 -40.62
C GLY A 446 -25.13 -29.16 -39.20
N VAL A 447 -24.14 -28.27 -38.96
CA VAL A 447 -23.76 -27.85 -37.61
C VAL A 447 -24.89 -27.02 -37.00
N PRO A 448 -25.44 -27.40 -35.81
CA PRO A 448 -26.55 -26.69 -35.22
C PRO A 448 -26.11 -25.30 -34.76
N GLY A 449 -27.00 -24.27 -34.91
CA GLY A 449 -26.69 -22.88 -34.54
C GLY A 449 -26.29 -22.68 -33.07
N GLY A 450 -26.80 -23.56 -32.17
CA GLY A 450 -26.39 -23.57 -30.78
C GLY A 450 -24.93 -23.99 -30.57
N MET A 451 -24.36 -24.82 -31.43
CA MET A 451 -22.95 -25.18 -31.37
C MET A 451 -22.06 -24.04 -31.84
N VAL A 452 -22.45 -23.31 -32.87
CA VAL A 452 -21.76 -22.09 -33.34
C VAL A 452 -21.72 -21.04 -32.22
N MET A 453 -22.84 -20.84 -31.53
CA MET A 453 -22.93 -19.96 -30.39
C MET A 453 -21.94 -20.35 -29.25
N ARG A 454 -21.91 -21.67 -28.90
CA ARG A 454 -20.97 -22.17 -27.88
C ARG A 454 -19.51 -22.02 -28.29
N MET A 455 -19.19 -22.16 -29.57
CA MET A 455 -17.83 -21.94 -30.10
C MET A 455 -17.41 -20.48 -29.95
N LEU A 456 -18.27 -19.49 -30.22
CA LEU A 456 -18.01 -18.08 -30.02
C LEU A 456 -17.79 -17.74 -28.53
N TRP A 457 -18.62 -18.35 -27.67
CA TRP A 457 -18.44 -18.20 -26.22
C TRP A 457 -17.12 -18.79 -25.73
N ALA A 458 -16.75 -19.97 -26.21
CA ALA A 458 -15.49 -20.60 -25.87
C ALA A 458 -14.28 -19.74 -26.28
N GLU A 459 -14.32 -19.14 -27.49
CA GLU A 459 -13.28 -18.21 -27.97
C GLU A 459 -13.15 -17.02 -27.06
N THR A 460 -14.27 -16.37 -26.71
CA THR A 460 -14.28 -15.20 -25.83
C THR A 460 -13.79 -15.53 -24.42
N LEU A 461 -14.23 -16.66 -23.87
CA LEU A 461 -13.78 -17.12 -22.55
C LEU A 461 -12.29 -17.45 -22.52
N MET A 462 -11.75 -18.06 -23.59
CA MET A 462 -10.30 -18.31 -23.67
C MET A 462 -9.47 -17.03 -23.71
N VAL A 463 -9.93 -16.02 -24.48
CA VAL A 463 -9.26 -14.69 -24.50
C VAL A 463 -9.34 -14.02 -23.13
N SER A 464 -10.50 -14.09 -22.47
CA SER A 464 -10.68 -13.54 -21.12
C SER A 464 -9.82 -14.27 -20.08
N LEU A 465 -9.71 -15.59 -20.17
CA LEU A 465 -8.84 -16.38 -19.30
C LEU A 465 -7.37 -16.04 -19.52
N CYS A 466 -6.95 -15.81 -20.78
CA CYS A 466 -5.63 -15.32 -21.11
C CYS A 466 -5.35 -13.95 -20.43
N ALA A 467 -6.31 -13.03 -20.54
CA ALA A 467 -6.22 -11.72 -19.91
C ALA A 467 -6.11 -11.82 -18.37
N VAL A 468 -6.87 -12.73 -17.75
CA VAL A 468 -6.82 -12.99 -16.30
C VAL A 468 -5.43 -13.49 -15.89
N VAL A 469 -4.89 -14.51 -16.57
CA VAL A 469 -3.57 -15.06 -16.25
C VAL A 469 -2.48 -13.99 -16.41
N MET A 470 -2.51 -13.23 -17.50
CA MET A 470 -1.59 -12.10 -17.71
C MET A 470 -1.71 -11.06 -16.62
N SER A 471 -2.93 -10.75 -16.18
CA SER A 471 -3.20 -9.73 -15.16
C SER A 471 -2.70 -10.14 -13.79
N LEU A 472 -2.93 -11.38 -13.40
CA LEU A 472 -2.45 -11.92 -12.11
C LEU A 472 -0.91 -11.95 -12.08
N ALA A 473 -0.28 -12.40 -13.17
CA ALA A 473 1.17 -12.45 -13.27
C ALA A 473 1.80 -11.03 -13.20
N ARG A 474 1.30 -10.10 -14.03
CA ARG A 474 1.84 -8.74 -14.09
C ARG A 474 1.47 -7.90 -12.86
N GLY A 475 0.21 -7.97 -12.44
CA GLY A 475 -0.27 -7.22 -11.28
C GLY A 475 0.35 -7.71 -9.98
N GLY A 476 0.49 -9.03 -9.80
CA GLY A 476 1.15 -9.62 -8.65
C GLY A 476 2.64 -9.30 -8.58
N LEU A 477 3.36 -9.45 -9.71
CA LEU A 477 4.78 -9.09 -9.77
C LEU A 477 5.00 -7.59 -9.52
N GLY A 478 4.20 -6.74 -10.16
CA GLY A 478 4.27 -5.29 -9.96
C GLY A 478 3.98 -4.88 -8.52
N ALA A 479 2.98 -5.49 -7.88
CA ALA A 479 2.68 -5.27 -6.46
C ALA A 479 3.82 -5.70 -5.56
N TRP A 480 4.35 -6.91 -5.77
CA TRP A 480 5.49 -7.42 -5.01
C TRP A 480 6.69 -6.49 -5.12
N CYS A 481 7.07 -6.11 -6.35
CA CYS A 481 8.17 -5.16 -6.55
C CYS A 481 7.90 -3.81 -5.90
N SER A 482 6.64 -3.31 -5.95
CA SER A 482 6.24 -2.04 -5.34
C SER A 482 6.27 -2.07 -3.81
N ILE A 483 6.07 -3.24 -3.21
CA ILE A 483 6.24 -3.44 -1.77
C ILE A 483 7.72 -3.45 -1.41
N GLN A 484 8.55 -4.17 -2.18
CA GLN A 484 9.97 -4.28 -1.90
C GLN A 484 10.73 -2.95 -2.06
N ILE A 485 10.35 -2.09 -3.02
CA ILE A 485 11.02 -0.78 -3.18
C ILE A 485 10.83 0.14 -1.97
N LEU A 486 9.80 -0.10 -1.15
CA LEU A 486 9.56 0.69 0.07
C LEU A 486 10.67 0.55 1.10
N GLU A 487 11.42 -0.54 1.07
CA GLU A 487 12.63 -0.69 1.89
C GLU A 487 13.62 0.47 1.67
N TYR A 488 13.64 1.00 0.45
CA TYR A 488 14.48 2.14 0.07
C TYR A 488 13.74 3.48 0.16
N GLY A 489 12.47 3.47 0.63
CA GLY A 489 11.62 4.65 0.78
C GLY A 489 11.60 5.15 2.22
N TYR A 490 11.81 6.47 2.41
CA TYR A 490 11.95 7.09 3.73
C TYR A 490 10.62 7.39 4.46
N HIS A 491 9.47 7.03 3.89
CA HIS A 491 8.21 7.63 4.34
C HIS A 491 7.35 6.73 5.24
N PHE A 492 7.51 5.41 5.21
CA PHE A 492 6.55 4.51 5.85
C PHE A 492 7.04 3.73 7.07
N GLY A 493 8.33 3.76 7.39
CA GLY A 493 8.85 3.04 8.56
C GLY A 493 8.71 1.52 8.50
N ILE A 494 8.69 0.96 7.29
CA ILE A 494 8.40 -0.46 7.13
C ILE A 494 9.60 -1.13 6.50
N VAL A 495 10.16 -2.10 7.21
CA VAL A 495 11.31 -2.85 6.70
C VAL A 495 10.93 -3.69 5.48
N THR A 496 9.85 -4.37 5.49
CA THR A 496 9.24 -5.08 4.34
C THR A 496 7.86 -5.55 4.77
N PRO A 497 6.79 -4.90 4.33
CA PRO A 497 5.46 -5.39 4.65
C PRO A 497 5.26 -6.77 4.01
N PRO A 498 4.58 -7.69 4.71
CA PRO A 498 4.24 -8.98 4.14
C PRO A 498 3.31 -8.79 2.94
N VAL A 499 3.54 -9.54 1.87
CA VAL A 499 2.66 -9.52 0.70
C VAL A 499 1.33 -10.17 1.07
N THR A 500 0.29 -9.36 1.17
CA THR A 500 -1.07 -9.81 1.52
C THR A 500 -1.96 -9.70 0.28
N MET A 501 -2.42 -10.84 -0.21
CA MET A 501 -3.34 -10.88 -1.35
C MET A 501 -4.79 -10.93 -0.85
N PRO A 502 -5.63 -9.94 -1.18
CA PRO A 502 -7.05 -9.97 -0.82
C PRO A 502 -7.83 -10.86 -1.80
N TRP A 503 -7.73 -12.18 -1.62
CA TRP A 503 -8.27 -13.18 -2.54
C TRP A 503 -9.74 -13.01 -2.87
N ALA A 504 -10.57 -12.55 -1.91
CA ALA A 504 -11.99 -12.32 -2.15
C ALA A 504 -12.21 -11.21 -3.20
N HIS A 505 -11.52 -10.06 -3.06
CA HIS A 505 -11.63 -8.94 -4.00
C HIS A 505 -11.09 -9.32 -5.38
N LEU A 506 -9.97 -10.05 -5.42
CA LEU A 506 -9.38 -10.53 -6.67
C LEU A 506 -10.29 -11.52 -7.39
N ALA A 507 -10.89 -12.46 -6.65
CA ALA A 507 -11.86 -13.41 -7.19
C ALA A 507 -13.10 -12.69 -7.75
N CYS A 508 -13.65 -11.73 -7.02
CA CYS A 508 -14.77 -10.90 -7.50
C CYS A 508 -14.42 -10.15 -8.79
N ALA A 509 -13.23 -9.56 -8.90
CA ALA A 509 -12.80 -8.86 -10.11
C ALA A 509 -12.63 -9.81 -11.30
N VAL A 510 -12.05 -10.98 -11.09
CA VAL A 510 -11.93 -12.03 -12.12
C VAL A 510 -13.30 -12.49 -12.59
N LEU A 511 -14.21 -12.79 -11.67
CA LEU A 511 -15.58 -13.19 -12.00
C LEU A 511 -16.32 -12.09 -12.75
N LEU A 512 -16.14 -10.82 -12.34
CA LEU A 512 -16.72 -9.67 -13.02
C LEU A 512 -16.24 -9.59 -14.49
N VAL A 513 -14.95 -9.70 -14.74
CA VAL A 513 -14.38 -9.65 -16.09
C VAL A 513 -14.91 -10.82 -16.95
N LEU A 514 -14.96 -12.02 -16.41
CA LEU A 514 -15.51 -13.19 -17.12
C LEU A 514 -17.01 -13.04 -17.40
N ALA A 515 -17.78 -12.54 -16.45
CA ALA A 515 -19.22 -12.29 -16.61
C ALA A 515 -19.49 -11.20 -17.65
N LEU A 516 -18.79 -10.06 -17.57
CA LEU A 516 -18.94 -8.97 -18.54
C LEU A 516 -18.51 -9.39 -19.95
N SER A 517 -17.44 -10.16 -20.09
CA SER A 517 -17.00 -10.70 -21.38
C SER A 517 -18.02 -11.67 -21.97
N SER A 518 -18.61 -12.51 -21.11
CA SER A 518 -19.68 -13.43 -21.52
C SER A 518 -20.94 -12.67 -21.97
N LEU A 519 -21.30 -11.60 -21.24
CA LEU A 519 -22.43 -10.75 -21.58
C LEU A 519 -22.19 -10.01 -22.92
N ALA A 520 -20.98 -9.50 -23.14
CA ALA A 520 -20.61 -8.85 -24.40
C ALA A 520 -20.73 -9.80 -25.61
N CYS A 521 -20.44 -11.09 -25.40
CA CYS A 521 -20.58 -12.11 -26.45
C CYS A 521 -22.03 -12.56 -26.67
N LEU A 522 -22.95 -12.32 -25.73
CA LEU A 522 -24.31 -12.85 -25.76
C LEU A 522 -25.08 -12.38 -27.01
N LEU A 523 -25.10 -11.07 -27.25
CA LEU A 523 -25.86 -10.48 -28.34
C LEU A 523 -25.38 -10.92 -29.75
N PRO A 524 -24.07 -10.86 -30.07
CA PRO A 524 -23.56 -11.35 -31.35
C PRO A 524 -23.82 -12.85 -31.55
N SER A 525 -23.61 -13.66 -30.53
CA SER A 525 -23.78 -15.11 -30.61
C SER A 525 -25.24 -15.50 -30.76
N TRP A 526 -26.16 -14.80 -30.08
CA TRP A 526 -27.59 -15.01 -30.23
C TRP A 526 -28.09 -14.68 -31.66
N ARG A 527 -27.61 -13.58 -32.23
CA ARG A 527 -27.92 -13.22 -33.64
C ARG A 527 -27.44 -14.30 -34.61
N MET A 528 -26.22 -14.83 -34.38
CA MET A 528 -25.68 -15.90 -35.21
C MET A 528 -26.45 -17.25 -35.10
N LYS A 529 -27.00 -17.55 -33.91
CA LYS A 529 -27.83 -18.74 -33.71
C LYS A 529 -29.11 -18.70 -34.58
N HIS A 530 -29.73 -17.52 -34.75
CA HIS A 530 -31.01 -17.36 -35.43
C HIS A 530 -30.88 -16.90 -36.90
N ALA A 531 -29.67 -16.52 -37.37
CA ALA A 531 -29.46 -16.11 -38.75
C ALA A 531 -29.76 -17.28 -39.72
N SER A 532 -30.41 -17.00 -40.87
CA SER A 532 -30.62 -18.04 -41.90
C SER A 532 -29.31 -18.38 -42.62
N VAL A 533 -29.21 -19.63 -43.14
CA VAL A 533 -28.03 -20.04 -43.89
C VAL A 533 -27.84 -19.19 -45.14
N THR A 534 -28.95 -18.82 -45.78
CA THR A 534 -28.98 -17.93 -46.96
C THR A 534 -28.43 -16.55 -46.66
N ASP A 535 -28.83 -15.95 -45.51
CA ASP A 535 -28.32 -14.65 -45.08
C ASP A 535 -26.82 -14.68 -44.75
N LEU A 536 -26.34 -15.81 -44.23
CA LEU A 536 -24.92 -15.98 -43.88
C LEU A 536 -24.03 -16.15 -45.12
N LEU A 537 -24.57 -16.74 -46.19
CA LEU A 537 -23.86 -17.02 -47.45
C LEU A 537 -24.04 -15.90 -48.47
N SER A 538 -25.13 -15.10 -48.39
CA SER A 538 -25.36 -13.96 -49.31
C SER A 538 -24.29 -12.90 -49.14
N VAL A 539 -23.57 -12.61 -50.19
CA VAL A 539 -22.66 -11.46 -50.27
C VAL A 539 -23.58 -10.23 -50.41
N ARG A 540 -23.81 -9.49 -49.31
CA ARG A 540 -24.26 -8.11 -49.42
C ARG A 540 -23.03 -7.32 -49.87
N GLU A 541 -22.98 -6.94 -51.10
CA GLU A 541 -22.19 -5.82 -51.59
C GLU A 541 -22.69 -4.58 -50.85
N GLY A 542 -21.86 -4.05 -49.90
CA GLY A 542 -22.07 -2.81 -49.19
C GLY A 542 -20.76 -2.10 -49.00
#